data_7af4a3b845a9d85ba161ed66383fe651
#
_entry.id   7af4a3b845a9d85ba161ed66383fe651
#
_cell.length_a   1.000
_cell.length_b   1.000
_cell.length_c   1.000
_cell.angle_alpha   90.00
_cell.angle_beta   90.00
_cell.angle_gamma   90.00
#
_symmetry.space_group_name_H-M   'P 1'
#
loop_
_entity.id
_entity.type
_entity.pdbx_description
1 polymer ?
#
loop_
_entity_poly.entity_id
_entity_poly.type
_entity_poly.pdbx_seq_one_letter_code
_entity_poly.pdbx_strand_id
1 'polypeptide(L)'
;MAADRKDQHLADAWSDIPDPLLGSAPPPSAPMKAPTSTSATRSQVLVQRFVFLGAALLWPAIVFVYYGGGWRGEGVDFVAAQFTLWSAFLVFAGWVALSAGTRGIGRPIPWLRIAAVGAPLAFVVLALFWLPPNGKPLGDVGPPAMLEGCFRIGLTVAAPMVLLAVWAVRRSFPAGAGWRGAALGAGAGLGGVVVLVHLCGSPYGGHIALAHGLPLVIATLVGAIGGTRLGRV
;
A
#
# COMPACT_ATOMS: atom_id res chain seq x y z
N MET A 1 -20.03 45.44 -23.18
CA MET A 1 -21.36 45.46 -22.60
C MET A 1 -22.28 44.34 -23.10
N ALA A 2 -21.81 43.13 -23.31
CA ALA A 2 -22.60 41.98 -23.78
C ALA A 2 -22.52 40.73 -22.89
N ALA A 3 -21.75 40.76 -21.81
CA ALA A 3 -21.57 39.63 -20.87
C ALA A 3 -22.67 39.55 -19.79
N ASP A 4 -23.36 40.68 -19.53
CA ASP A 4 -24.28 40.80 -18.39
C ASP A 4 -25.67 40.15 -18.65
N ARG A 5 -26.01 39.88 -19.91
CA ARG A 5 -27.35 39.37 -20.27
C ARG A 5 -27.47 37.83 -20.16
N LYS A 6 -26.34 37.13 -20.19
CA LYS A 6 -26.31 35.65 -20.08
C LYS A 6 -26.46 35.18 -18.65
N ASP A 7 -25.95 35.94 -17.71
CA ASP A 7 -26.00 35.57 -16.29
C ASP A 7 -27.37 35.87 -15.67
N GLN A 8 -28.11 36.87 -16.20
CA GLN A 8 -29.49 37.11 -15.81
C GLN A 8 -30.44 36.01 -16.25
N HIS A 9 -30.30 35.48 -17.48
CA HIS A 9 -31.12 34.36 -17.93
C HIS A 9 -30.93 33.07 -17.16
N LEU A 10 -29.73 32.85 -16.61
CA LEU A 10 -29.46 31.70 -15.75
C LEU A 10 -30.07 31.89 -14.35
N ALA A 11 -30.07 33.10 -13.81
CA ALA A 11 -30.68 33.41 -12.52
C ALA A 11 -32.20 33.27 -12.57
N ASP A 12 -32.83 33.75 -13.66
CA ASP A 12 -34.28 33.65 -13.85
C ASP A 12 -34.73 32.18 -14.09
N ALA A 13 -33.92 31.36 -14.72
CA ALA A 13 -34.22 29.93 -14.92
C ALA A 13 -34.19 29.12 -13.62
N TRP A 14 -33.49 29.58 -12.60
CA TRP A 14 -33.48 28.93 -11.28
C TRP A 14 -34.59 29.38 -10.37
N SER A 15 -35.19 30.57 -10.60
CA SER A 15 -36.32 31.08 -9.81
C SER A 15 -37.66 30.40 -10.12
N ASP A 16 -37.78 29.78 -11.30
CA ASP A 16 -38.99 29.08 -11.73
C ASP A 16 -39.04 27.59 -11.42
N ILE A 17 -38.02 27.07 -10.74
CA ILE A 17 -38.06 25.70 -10.21
C ILE A 17 -39.01 25.73 -9.01
N PRO A 18 -40.22 25.12 -9.14
CA PRO A 18 -41.11 25.01 -7.98
C PRO A 18 -40.33 24.19 -6.95
N ASP A 19 -40.15 24.78 -5.78
CA ASP A 19 -39.38 24.20 -4.69
C ASP A 19 -40.18 23.05 -4.02
N PRO A 20 -40.21 21.84 -4.59
CA PRO A 20 -40.96 20.73 -3.99
C PRO A 20 -40.28 20.22 -2.72
N LEU A 21 -39.13 20.81 -2.36
CA LEU A 21 -38.33 20.42 -1.20
C LEU A 21 -38.50 21.40 -0.01
N LEU A 22 -39.16 22.54 -0.20
CA LEU A 22 -39.53 23.43 0.90
C LEU A 22 -40.89 23.07 1.56
N GLY A 23 -41.56 22.01 1.06
CA GLY A 23 -42.69 21.41 1.72
C GLY A 23 -42.26 20.79 3.06
N SER A 24 -42.58 21.51 4.15
CA SER A 24 -42.41 21.11 5.54
C SER A 24 -40.98 20.60 5.85
N ALA A 25 -40.17 21.50 6.43
CA ALA A 25 -38.92 21.08 7.07
C ALA A 25 -39.22 19.83 7.93
N PRO A 26 -38.53 18.72 7.72
CA PRO A 26 -38.72 17.55 8.58
C PRO A 26 -38.55 18.03 10.04
N PRO A 27 -39.35 17.50 10.98
CA PRO A 27 -39.23 17.90 12.38
C PRO A 27 -37.75 17.79 12.77
N PRO A 28 -37.21 18.74 13.55
CA PRO A 28 -35.82 18.76 13.91
C PRO A 28 -35.46 17.36 14.41
N SER A 29 -34.73 16.65 13.58
CA SER A 29 -34.26 15.29 13.89
C SER A 29 -33.57 15.39 15.24
N ALA A 30 -33.98 14.53 16.18
CA ALA A 30 -33.35 14.44 17.49
C ALA A 30 -31.85 14.59 17.32
N PRO A 31 -31.17 15.40 18.15
CA PRO A 31 -29.76 15.71 17.95
C PRO A 31 -29.03 14.40 17.74
N MET A 32 -28.63 14.18 16.48
CA MET A 32 -27.88 13.00 16.09
C MET A 32 -26.64 13.06 16.95
N LYS A 33 -26.52 12.18 17.96
CA LYS A 33 -25.30 12.08 18.76
C LYS A 33 -24.17 12.00 17.77
N ALA A 34 -23.42 13.11 17.63
CA ALA A 34 -22.26 13.13 16.77
C ALA A 34 -21.44 11.90 17.14
N PRO A 35 -21.13 11.03 16.18
CA PRO A 35 -20.32 9.86 16.50
C PRO A 35 -19.10 10.44 17.20
N THR A 36 -18.86 10.03 18.44
CA THR A 36 -17.65 10.38 19.20
C THR A 36 -16.50 9.66 18.53
N SER A 37 -16.18 10.08 17.30
CA SER A 37 -14.97 9.68 16.63
C SER A 37 -13.83 10.29 17.44
N THR A 38 -13.30 9.52 18.37
CA THR A 38 -12.05 9.83 19.01
C THR A 38 -11.01 9.94 17.90
N SER A 39 -10.86 11.14 17.34
CA SER A 39 -9.83 11.43 16.35
C SER A 39 -8.51 11.01 16.98
N ALA A 40 -7.81 10.08 16.31
CA ALA A 40 -6.52 9.60 16.79
C ALA A 40 -5.63 10.82 17.08
N THR A 41 -5.12 10.92 18.29
CA THR A 41 -4.26 12.03 18.67
C THR A 41 -3.00 12.01 17.80
N ARG A 42 -2.39 13.17 17.58
CA ARG A 42 -1.16 13.30 16.77
C ARG A 42 -0.06 12.33 17.24
N SER A 43 0.03 12.10 18.55
CA SER A 43 0.97 11.14 19.14
C SER A 43 0.65 9.69 18.74
N GLN A 44 -0.62 9.29 18.72
CA GLN A 44 -1.02 7.94 18.30
C GLN A 44 -0.69 7.67 16.84
N VAL A 45 -0.90 8.66 15.96
CA VAL A 45 -0.52 8.54 14.55
C VAL A 45 0.99 8.41 14.38
N LEU A 46 1.78 9.16 15.14
CA LEU A 46 3.24 9.04 15.11
C LEU A 46 3.70 7.68 15.59
N VAL A 47 3.18 7.19 16.72
CA VAL A 47 3.50 5.85 17.24
C VAL A 47 3.17 4.77 16.21
N GLN A 48 2.00 4.82 15.57
CA GLN A 48 1.63 3.86 14.52
C GLN A 48 2.61 3.86 13.35
N ARG A 49 3.08 5.04 12.93
CA ARG A 49 4.09 5.18 11.87
C ARG A 49 5.40 4.53 12.26
N PHE A 50 5.91 4.86 13.43
CA PHE A 50 7.19 4.32 13.90
C PHE A 50 7.10 2.81 14.11
N VAL A 51 6.02 2.30 14.68
CA VAL A 51 5.81 0.86 14.86
C VAL A 51 5.73 0.15 13.51
N PHE A 52 4.94 0.68 12.56
CA PHE A 52 4.84 0.07 11.24
C PHE A 52 6.19 0.11 10.50
N LEU A 53 6.82 1.27 10.40
CA LEU A 53 8.08 1.42 9.66
C LEU A 53 9.21 0.64 10.33
N GLY A 54 9.29 0.67 11.65
CA GLY A 54 10.29 -0.10 12.40
C GLY A 54 10.13 -1.60 12.20
N ALA A 55 8.90 -2.11 12.32
CA ALA A 55 8.61 -3.51 12.07
C ALA A 55 8.83 -3.90 10.61
N ALA A 56 8.48 -3.01 9.65
CA ALA A 56 8.66 -3.23 8.23
C ALA A 56 10.13 -3.32 7.79
N LEU A 57 11.02 -2.70 8.53
CA LEU A 57 12.46 -2.80 8.30
C LEU A 57 13.09 -3.95 9.09
N LEU A 58 12.71 -4.10 10.35
CA LEU A 58 13.33 -5.06 11.28
C LEU A 58 12.92 -6.50 10.97
N TRP A 59 11.64 -6.75 10.69
CA TRP A 59 11.15 -8.12 10.49
C TRP A 59 11.78 -8.82 9.28
N PRO A 60 11.86 -8.20 8.08
CA PRO A 60 12.58 -8.79 6.96
C PRO A 60 14.04 -9.07 7.26
N ALA A 61 14.72 -8.19 8.01
CA ALA A 61 16.09 -8.40 8.42
C ALA A 61 16.25 -9.61 9.35
N ILE A 62 15.34 -9.78 10.32
CA ILE A 62 15.32 -10.96 11.21
C ILE A 62 15.13 -12.24 10.40
N VAL A 63 14.16 -12.26 9.49
CA VAL A 63 13.89 -13.43 8.63
C VAL A 63 15.08 -13.73 7.73
N PHE A 64 15.70 -12.71 7.15
CA PHE A 64 16.90 -12.84 6.33
C PHE A 64 18.04 -13.53 7.12
N VAL A 65 18.32 -13.07 8.32
CA VAL A 65 19.35 -13.67 9.19
C VAL A 65 18.97 -15.10 9.60
N TYR A 66 17.69 -15.33 9.92
CA TYR A 66 17.20 -16.65 10.33
C TYR A 66 17.37 -17.72 9.23
N TYR A 67 17.11 -17.36 7.98
CA TYR A 67 17.32 -18.27 6.84
C TYR A 67 18.78 -18.36 6.36
N GLY A 68 19.72 -17.86 7.16
CA GLY A 68 21.14 -17.98 6.88
C GLY A 68 21.59 -17.11 5.71
N GLY A 69 21.02 -15.89 5.63
CA GLY A 69 21.34 -14.90 4.63
C GLY A 69 22.85 -14.74 4.47
N GLY A 70 23.39 -15.44 3.48
CA GLY A 70 24.78 -15.31 3.07
C GLY A 70 24.85 -14.48 1.81
N TRP A 71 25.86 -13.66 1.72
CA TRP A 71 26.23 -12.95 0.50
C TRP A 71 26.68 -13.97 -0.54
N ARG A 72 25.78 -14.38 -1.42
CA ARG A 72 26.05 -15.44 -2.42
C ARG A 72 26.88 -14.92 -3.61
N GLY A 73 28.05 -14.32 -3.34
CA GLY A 73 28.98 -13.90 -4.40
C GLY A 73 28.61 -12.64 -5.15
N GLU A 74 27.48 -12.02 -4.83
CA GLU A 74 27.12 -10.69 -5.35
C GLU A 74 27.94 -9.63 -4.61
N GLY A 75 28.38 -8.58 -5.33
CA GLY A 75 29.11 -7.49 -4.71
C GLY A 75 28.32 -6.82 -3.60
N VAL A 76 28.95 -6.50 -2.48
CA VAL A 76 28.32 -5.82 -1.32
C VAL A 76 27.57 -4.56 -1.76
N ASP A 77 28.13 -3.82 -2.69
CA ASP A 77 27.55 -2.58 -3.22
C ASP A 77 26.22 -2.80 -3.93
N PHE A 78 26.10 -3.87 -4.67
CA PHE A 78 24.88 -4.24 -5.39
C PHE A 78 23.75 -4.61 -4.44
N VAL A 79 24.03 -5.42 -3.43
CA VAL A 79 23.08 -5.80 -2.39
C VAL A 79 22.64 -4.59 -1.59
N ALA A 80 23.59 -3.75 -1.20
CA ALA A 80 23.32 -2.52 -0.46
C ALA A 80 22.42 -1.56 -1.27
N ALA A 81 22.69 -1.42 -2.58
CA ALA A 81 21.87 -0.59 -3.45
C ALA A 81 20.44 -1.10 -3.56
N GLN A 82 20.24 -2.41 -3.74
CA GLN A 82 18.90 -3.02 -3.78
C GLN A 82 18.16 -2.84 -2.45
N PHE A 83 18.83 -3.16 -1.35
CA PHE A 83 18.23 -3.01 -0.02
C PHE A 83 17.82 -1.56 0.26
N THR A 84 18.66 -0.61 -0.13
CA THR A 84 18.38 0.82 0.01
C THR A 84 17.19 1.25 -0.84
N LEU A 85 17.15 0.84 -2.11
CA LEU A 85 16.07 1.18 -3.02
C LEU A 85 14.71 0.66 -2.53
N TRP A 86 14.65 -0.61 -2.16
CA TRP A 86 13.43 -1.24 -1.67
C TRP A 86 13.00 -0.69 -0.31
N SER A 87 13.95 -0.44 0.58
CA SER A 87 13.67 0.19 1.87
C SER A 87 13.15 1.61 1.71
N ALA A 88 13.72 2.38 0.80
CA ALA A 88 13.22 3.72 0.48
C ALA A 88 11.78 3.69 -0.03
N PHE A 89 11.46 2.74 -0.91
CA PHE A 89 10.09 2.58 -1.39
C PHE A 89 9.13 2.16 -0.27
N LEU A 90 9.53 1.25 0.60
CA LEU A 90 8.75 0.81 1.76
C LEU A 90 8.47 1.98 2.71
N VAL A 91 9.49 2.79 2.99
CA VAL A 91 9.35 4.00 3.81
C VAL A 91 8.41 5.00 3.13
N PHE A 92 8.54 5.19 1.82
CA PHE A 92 7.64 6.05 1.05
C PHE A 92 6.19 5.56 1.12
N ALA A 93 5.92 4.28 0.87
CA ALA A 93 4.58 3.70 0.93
C ALA A 93 3.96 3.84 2.33
N GLY A 94 4.72 3.53 3.38
CA GLY A 94 4.30 3.71 4.76
C GLY A 94 4.05 5.17 5.12
N TRP A 95 4.94 6.07 4.69
CA TRP A 95 4.79 7.50 4.91
C TRP A 95 3.52 8.06 4.24
N VAL A 96 3.31 7.74 2.96
CA VAL A 96 2.13 8.21 2.21
C VAL A 96 0.84 7.67 2.82
N ALA A 97 0.80 6.37 3.15
CA ALA A 97 -0.40 5.73 3.68
C ALA A 97 -0.77 6.21 5.09
N LEU A 98 0.24 6.45 5.95
CA LEU A 98 0.03 6.85 7.34
C LEU A 98 0.09 8.37 7.54
N SER A 99 0.38 9.17 6.49
CA SER A 99 0.38 10.62 6.64
C SER A 99 -1.03 11.18 6.71
N ALA A 100 -1.31 11.95 7.75
CA ALA A 100 -2.45 12.85 7.77
C ALA A 100 -2.18 14.01 6.81
N GLY A 101 -3.17 14.37 5.98
CA GLY A 101 -3.08 15.57 5.14
C GLY A 101 -3.05 16.84 6.00
N THR A 102 -2.69 17.97 5.40
CA THR A 102 -2.58 19.29 6.07
C THR A 102 -3.88 19.75 6.75
N ARG A 103 -5.04 19.18 6.39
CA ARG A 103 -6.35 19.46 6.99
C ARG A 103 -6.97 18.25 7.70
N GLY A 104 -6.18 17.26 8.08
CA GLY A 104 -6.71 16.04 8.70
C GLY A 104 -7.42 15.08 7.73
N ILE A 105 -7.52 15.42 6.45
CA ILE A 105 -8.25 14.65 5.42
C ILE A 105 -7.38 13.54 4.80
N GLY A 106 -6.11 13.48 5.17
CA GLY A 106 -5.14 12.53 4.61
C GLY A 106 -4.47 13.03 3.32
N ARG A 107 -3.57 12.23 2.79
CA ARG A 107 -2.92 12.54 1.50
C ARG A 107 -3.90 12.37 0.35
N PRO A 108 -3.75 13.14 -0.74
CA PRO A 108 -4.53 12.96 -1.96
C PRO A 108 -4.49 11.52 -2.47
N ILE A 109 -5.63 11.00 -2.91
CA ILE A 109 -5.78 9.63 -3.41
C ILE A 109 -4.75 9.25 -4.49
N PRO A 110 -4.34 10.13 -5.41
CA PRO A 110 -3.30 9.79 -6.41
C PRO A 110 -2.00 9.27 -5.79
N TRP A 111 -1.52 9.86 -4.72
CA TRP A 111 -0.30 9.38 -4.05
C TRP A 111 -0.46 7.99 -3.44
N LEU A 112 -1.64 7.71 -2.89
CA LEU A 112 -1.96 6.39 -2.37
C LEU A 112 -2.03 5.34 -3.49
N ARG A 113 -2.59 5.70 -4.65
CA ARG A 113 -2.62 4.84 -5.83
C ARG A 113 -1.21 4.57 -6.35
N ILE A 114 -0.38 5.61 -6.45
CA ILE A 114 1.02 5.46 -6.86
C ILE A 114 1.76 4.52 -5.91
N ALA A 115 1.60 4.67 -4.59
CA ALA A 115 2.23 3.79 -3.61
C ALA A 115 1.69 2.34 -3.69
N ALA A 116 0.38 2.16 -3.91
CA ALA A 116 -0.24 0.84 -3.95
C ALA A 116 0.07 0.06 -5.24
N VAL A 117 0.07 0.74 -6.39
CA VAL A 117 0.23 0.12 -7.72
C VAL A 117 1.69 0.18 -8.17
N GLY A 118 2.39 1.25 -7.80
CA GLY A 118 3.77 1.48 -8.21
C GLY A 118 4.74 0.39 -7.73
N ALA A 119 4.54 -0.15 -6.52
CA ALA A 119 5.41 -1.20 -5.99
C ALA A 119 5.31 -2.53 -6.77
N PRO A 120 4.10 -3.10 -6.94
CA PRO A 120 3.95 -4.30 -7.77
C PRO A 120 4.42 -4.08 -9.20
N LEU A 121 4.09 -2.93 -9.79
CA LEU A 121 4.50 -2.61 -11.15
C LEU A 121 6.02 -2.47 -11.28
N ALA A 122 6.66 -1.72 -10.38
CA ALA A 122 8.11 -1.58 -10.36
C ALA A 122 8.80 -2.93 -10.17
N PHE A 123 8.27 -3.80 -9.31
CA PHE A 123 8.78 -5.16 -9.14
C PHE A 123 8.68 -5.97 -10.44
N VAL A 124 7.52 -5.96 -11.10
CA VAL A 124 7.33 -6.69 -12.38
C VAL A 124 8.31 -6.17 -13.43
N VAL A 125 8.41 -4.85 -13.59
CA VAL A 125 9.36 -4.25 -14.52
C VAL A 125 10.79 -4.66 -14.20
N LEU A 126 11.20 -4.56 -12.94
CA LEU A 126 12.54 -4.97 -12.53
C LEU A 126 12.77 -6.47 -12.74
N ALA A 127 11.80 -7.33 -12.43
CA ALA A 127 11.90 -8.76 -12.67
C ALA A 127 12.05 -9.10 -14.15
N LEU A 128 11.42 -8.34 -15.05
CA LEU A 128 11.51 -8.50 -16.49
C LEU A 128 12.88 -8.08 -17.05
N PHE A 129 13.44 -6.99 -16.51
CA PHE A 129 14.72 -6.42 -17.00
C PHE A 129 15.94 -6.95 -16.24
N TRP A 130 15.74 -7.52 -15.07
CA TRP A 130 16.82 -8.01 -14.19
C TRP A 130 17.11 -9.48 -14.34
N LEU A 131 16.89 -10.05 -15.51
CA LEU A 131 17.35 -11.41 -15.78
C LEU A 131 18.88 -11.41 -15.70
N PRO A 132 19.49 -12.29 -14.88
CA PRO A 132 20.92 -12.43 -14.88
C PRO A 132 21.38 -12.74 -16.32
N PRO A 133 22.60 -12.36 -16.73
CA PRO A 133 23.09 -12.54 -18.10
C PRO A 133 22.93 -13.96 -18.65
N ASN A 134 22.87 -14.96 -17.75
CA ASN A 134 22.64 -16.37 -18.04
C ASN A 134 21.24 -16.84 -17.61
N GLY A 135 20.32 -15.92 -17.37
CA GLY A 135 18.97 -16.22 -16.89
C GLY A 135 18.11 -16.86 -17.97
N LYS A 136 17.23 -17.76 -17.54
CA LYS A 136 16.26 -18.40 -18.41
C LYS A 136 15.04 -17.49 -18.60
N PRO A 137 14.33 -17.61 -19.75
CA PRO A 137 13.21 -16.75 -20.09
C PRO A 137 12.06 -16.85 -19.07
N LEU A 138 11.18 -15.87 -19.09
CA LEU A 138 10.02 -15.77 -18.20
C LEU A 138 9.07 -16.99 -18.23
N GLY A 139 9.02 -17.72 -19.33
CA GLY A 139 8.20 -18.94 -19.45
C GLY A 139 8.71 -20.13 -18.61
N ASP A 140 9.93 -20.08 -18.14
CA ASP A 140 10.52 -21.16 -17.34
C ASP A 140 10.44 -20.79 -15.85
N VAL A 141 9.67 -21.56 -15.10
CA VAL A 141 9.43 -21.34 -13.66
C VAL A 141 10.31 -22.19 -12.75
N GLY A 142 11.09 -23.13 -13.35
CA GLY A 142 11.92 -24.04 -12.59
C GLY A 142 11.14 -25.10 -11.79
N PRO A 143 11.82 -25.82 -10.88
CA PRO A 143 11.21 -26.88 -10.10
C PRO A 143 10.10 -26.38 -9.16
N PRO A 144 8.94 -27.09 -9.06
CA PRO A 144 7.83 -26.68 -8.19
C PRO A 144 8.22 -26.49 -6.72
N ALA A 145 9.07 -27.35 -6.19
CA ALA A 145 9.54 -27.25 -4.79
C ALA A 145 10.30 -25.95 -4.51
N MET A 146 11.05 -25.44 -5.48
CA MET A 146 11.75 -24.17 -5.36
C MET A 146 10.77 -23.00 -5.38
N LEU A 147 9.76 -23.05 -6.27
CA LEU A 147 8.69 -22.07 -6.34
C LEU A 147 7.94 -21.98 -5.01
N GLU A 148 7.52 -23.13 -4.49
CA GLU A 148 6.78 -23.22 -3.24
C GLU A 148 7.60 -22.73 -2.05
N GLY A 149 8.87 -23.09 -1.95
CA GLY A 149 9.77 -22.65 -0.87
C GLY A 149 9.90 -21.13 -0.82
N CYS A 150 10.20 -20.50 -1.95
CA CYS A 150 10.32 -19.05 -2.03
C CYS A 150 8.98 -18.35 -1.77
N PHE A 151 7.88 -18.86 -2.31
CA PHE A 151 6.55 -18.31 -2.06
C PHE A 151 6.19 -18.35 -0.56
N ARG A 152 6.46 -19.47 0.13
CA ARG A 152 6.24 -19.59 1.58
C ARG A 152 7.07 -18.59 2.38
N ILE A 153 8.35 -18.42 2.06
CA ILE A 153 9.21 -17.42 2.71
C ILE A 153 8.65 -16.02 2.50
N GLY A 154 8.28 -15.68 1.26
CA GLY A 154 7.67 -14.38 0.94
C GLY A 154 6.41 -14.09 1.75
N LEU A 155 5.52 -15.08 1.88
CA LEU A 155 4.32 -14.96 2.71
C LEU A 155 4.66 -14.86 4.21
N THR A 156 5.65 -15.61 4.70
CA THR A 156 6.07 -15.55 6.10
C THR A 156 6.56 -14.15 6.47
N VAL A 157 7.25 -13.49 5.56
CA VAL A 157 7.67 -12.10 5.76
C VAL A 157 6.47 -11.15 5.64
N ALA A 158 5.65 -11.28 4.60
CA ALA A 158 4.58 -10.35 4.31
C ALA A 158 3.41 -10.43 5.31
N ALA A 159 3.04 -11.62 5.79
CA ALA A 159 1.82 -11.80 6.57
C ALA A 159 1.79 -11.02 7.89
N PRO A 160 2.80 -11.05 8.78
CA PRO A 160 2.80 -10.25 9.99
C PRO A 160 2.74 -8.75 9.70
N MET A 161 3.38 -8.32 8.62
CA MET A 161 3.42 -6.94 8.20
C MET A 161 2.06 -6.47 7.67
N VAL A 162 1.34 -7.33 6.93
CA VAL A 162 -0.02 -7.04 6.46
C VAL A 162 -0.99 -6.95 7.65
N LEU A 163 -0.87 -7.83 8.64
CA LEU A 163 -1.68 -7.75 9.86
C LEU A 163 -1.44 -6.42 10.59
N LEU A 164 -0.19 -6.01 10.70
CA LEU A 164 0.18 -4.74 11.30
C LEU A 164 -0.32 -3.55 10.46
N ALA A 165 -0.28 -3.66 9.13
CA ALA A 165 -0.82 -2.66 8.21
C ALA A 165 -2.34 -2.50 8.37
N VAL A 166 -3.06 -3.61 8.43
CA VAL A 166 -4.52 -3.64 8.65
C VAL A 166 -4.87 -3.04 10.02
N TRP A 167 -4.11 -3.38 11.06
CA TRP A 167 -4.26 -2.78 12.38
C TRP A 167 -4.03 -1.26 12.36
N ALA A 168 -3.00 -0.78 11.65
CA ALA A 168 -2.69 0.64 11.54
C ALA A 168 -3.78 1.41 10.78
N VAL A 169 -4.40 0.81 9.75
CA VAL A 169 -5.50 1.43 9.00
C VAL A 169 -6.81 1.50 9.80
N ARG A 170 -7.07 0.53 10.68
CA ARG A 170 -8.28 0.48 11.50
C ARG A 170 -8.56 1.76 12.29
N ARG A 171 -7.52 2.52 12.65
CA ARG A 171 -7.61 3.78 13.40
C ARG A 171 -7.33 5.00 12.54
N SER A 172 -7.25 4.84 11.22
CA SER A 172 -6.99 5.93 10.29
C SER A 172 -8.30 6.50 9.72
N PHE A 173 -8.19 7.66 9.05
CA PHE A 173 -9.32 8.30 8.41
C PHE A 173 -10.03 7.39 7.40
N PRO A 174 -11.38 7.39 7.34
CA PRO A 174 -12.15 6.54 6.44
C PRO A 174 -11.92 6.89 4.96
N ALA A 175 -11.57 8.15 4.64
CA ALA A 175 -11.35 8.58 3.27
C ALA A 175 -10.15 7.84 2.64
N GLY A 176 -10.42 7.07 1.59
CA GLY A 176 -9.39 6.31 0.89
C GLY A 176 -8.81 5.12 1.67
N ALA A 177 -9.52 4.61 2.68
CA ALA A 177 -9.04 3.53 3.55
C ALA A 177 -8.58 2.29 2.78
N GLY A 178 -9.26 1.92 1.69
CA GLY A 178 -8.85 0.83 0.81
C GLY A 178 -7.49 1.09 0.15
N TRP A 179 -7.27 2.30 -0.37
CA TRP A 179 -5.98 2.67 -0.97
C TRP A 179 -4.85 2.80 0.05
N ARG A 180 -5.16 3.22 1.28
CA ARG A 180 -4.20 3.22 2.39
C ARG A 180 -3.79 1.82 2.76
N GLY A 181 -4.77 0.93 2.90
CA GLY A 181 -4.52 -0.49 3.15
C GLY A 181 -3.71 -1.13 2.02
N ALA A 182 -4.05 -0.83 0.76
CA ALA A 182 -3.30 -1.30 -0.40
C ALA A 182 -1.84 -0.83 -0.39
N ALA A 183 -1.59 0.47 -0.10
CA ALA A 183 -0.24 1.03 -0.04
C ALA A 183 0.59 0.40 1.09
N LEU A 184 0.00 0.18 2.27
CA LEU A 184 0.67 -0.49 3.38
C LEU A 184 0.90 -1.97 3.08
N GLY A 185 -0.07 -2.65 2.44
CA GLY A 185 0.07 -4.03 1.98
C GLY A 185 1.18 -4.18 0.93
N ALA A 186 1.28 -3.24 -0.01
CA ALA A 186 2.38 -3.18 -0.97
C ALA A 186 3.74 -3.01 -0.27
N GLY A 187 3.81 -2.12 0.72
CA GLY A 187 5.01 -1.96 1.56
C GLY A 187 5.38 -3.23 2.33
N ALA A 188 4.38 -3.93 2.88
CA ALA A 188 4.59 -5.22 3.56
C ALA A 188 5.09 -6.30 2.61
N GLY A 189 4.50 -6.40 1.41
CA GLY A 189 4.92 -7.35 0.38
C GLY A 189 6.34 -7.11 -0.12
N LEU A 190 6.75 -5.83 -0.23
CA LEU A 190 8.11 -5.46 -0.58
C LEU A 190 9.15 -5.98 0.41
N GLY A 191 8.83 -6.05 1.70
CA GLY A 191 9.69 -6.69 2.69
C GLY A 191 9.98 -8.14 2.34
N GLY A 192 8.97 -8.88 1.86
CA GLY A 192 9.15 -10.26 1.36
C GLY A 192 10.04 -10.31 0.12
N VAL A 193 9.83 -9.39 -0.82
CA VAL A 193 10.67 -9.29 -2.03
C VAL A 193 12.12 -9.06 -1.67
N VAL A 194 12.41 -8.11 -0.78
CA VAL A 194 13.80 -7.82 -0.35
C VAL A 194 14.48 -9.07 0.18
N VAL A 195 13.82 -9.82 1.06
CA VAL A 195 14.39 -11.06 1.60
C VAL A 195 14.62 -12.08 0.50
N LEU A 196 13.62 -12.29 -0.37
CA LEU A 196 13.68 -13.31 -1.41
C LEU A 196 14.73 -13.02 -2.47
N VAL A 197 14.93 -11.77 -2.86
CA VAL A 197 15.98 -11.42 -3.84
C VAL A 197 17.38 -11.86 -3.36
N HIS A 198 17.62 -11.81 -2.06
CA HIS A 198 18.92 -12.19 -1.50
C HIS A 198 19.04 -13.68 -1.12
N LEU A 199 17.92 -14.34 -0.81
CA LEU A 199 17.91 -15.76 -0.46
C LEU A 199 17.77 -16.67 -1.67
N CYS A 200 17.14 -16.20 -2.74
CA CYS A 200 16.80 -16.99 -3.90
C CYS A 200 17.89 -16.89 -4.97
N GLY A 201 18.62 -17.97 -5.19
CA GLY A 201 19.58 -18.09 -6.29
C GLY A 201 18.96 -18.60 -7.59
N SER A 202 17.66 -18.41 -7.84
CA SER A 202 16.99 -18.92 -9.02
C SER A 202 17.38 -18.15 -10.29
N PRO A 203 17.82 -18.84 -11.36
CA PRO A 203 18.06 -18.23 -12.66
C PRO A 203 16.78 -18.08 -13.51
N TYR A 204 15.62 -18.52 -13.00
CA TYR A 204 14.39 -18.58 -13.78
C TYR A 204 13.56 -17.30 -13.61
N GLY A 205 13.35 -16.56 -14.71
CA GLY A 205 12.57 -15.32 -14.69
C GLY A 205 11.11 -15.52 -14.26
N GLY A 206 10.47 -16.61 -14.72
CA GLY A 206 9.11 -16.97 -14.31
C GLY A 206 9.01 -17.28 -12.81
N HIS A 207 10.03 -17.92 -12.23
CA HIS A 207 10.11 -18.15 -10.79
C HIS A 207 10.14 -16.83 -10.00
N ILE A 208 11.01 -15.91 -10.41
CA ILE A 208 11.12 -14.60 -9.74
C ILE A 208 9.78 -13.86 -9.82
N ALA A 209 9.17 -13.81 -11.01
CA ALA A 209 7.90 -13.14 -11.20
C ALA A 209 6.78 -13.73 -10.32
N LEU A 210 6.67 -15.05 -10.24
CA LEU A 210 5.61 -15.74 -9.50
C LEU A 210 5.92 -15.86 -8.00
N ALA A 211 7.08 -16.43 -7.64
CA ALA A 211 7.38 -16.72 -6.24
C ALA A 211 7.62 -15.44 -5.40
N HIS A 212 8.16 -14.40 -6.02
CA HIS A 212 8.43 -13.14 -5.32
C HIS A 212 7.31 -12.11 -5.55
N GLY A 213 6.73 -12.07 -6.76
CA GLY A 213 5.71 -11.09 -7.11
C GLY A 213 4.34 -11.42 -6.53
N LEU A 214 3.95 -12.70 -6.49
CA LEU A 214 2.62 -13.09 -6.01
C LEU A 214 2.39 -12.77 -4.52
N PRO A 215 3.33 -13.00 -3.58
CA PRO A 215 3.18 -12.53 -2.20
C PRO A 215 2.98 -11.02 -2.09
N LEU A 216 3.66 -10.23 -2.92
CA LEU A 216 3.50 -8.78 -2.95
C LEU A 216 2.09 -8.37 -3.41
N VAL A 217 1.57 -9.01 -4.48
CA VAL A 217 0.21 -8.76 -4.97
C VAL A 217 -0.82 -9.18 -3.93
N ILE A 218 -0.68 -10.36 -3.35
CA ILE A 218 -1.58 -10.85 -2.28
C ILE A 218 -1.58 -9.88 -1.09
N ALA A 219 -0.41 -9.46 -0.62
CA ALA A 219 -0.28 -8.50 0.48
C ALA A 219 -0.98 -7.17 0.16
N THR A 220 -0.84 -6.68 -1.07
CA THR A 220 -1.49 -5.45 -1.54
C THR A 220 -3.02 -5.60 -1.52
N LEU A 221 -3.55 -6.70 -2.05
CA LEU A 221 -4.99 -6.98 -2.10
C LEU A 221 -5.58 -7.19 -0.70
N VAL A 222 -4.91 -7.96 0.15
CA VAL A 222 -5.35 -8.18 1.54
C VAL A 222 -5.36 -6.87 2.31
N GLY A 223 -4.35 -6.04 2.12
CA GLY A 223 -4.29 -4.69 2.68
C GLY A 223 -5.47 -3.82 2.19
N ALA A 224 -5.78 -3.84 0.90
CA ALA A 224 -6.92 -3.12 0.32
C ALA A 224 -8.25 -3.55 0.92
N ILE A 225 -8.49 -4.87 0.98
CA ILE A 225 -9.72 -5.44 1.55
C ILE A 225 -9.82 -5.11 3.05
N GLY A 226 -8.74 -5.27 3.79
CA GLY A 226 -8.68 -4.91 5.21
C GLY A 226 -8.97 -3.43 5.43
N GLY A 227 -8.38 -2.56 4.62
CA GLY A 227 -8.63 -1.13 4.66
C GLY A 227 -10.08 -0.76 4.38
N THR A 228 -10.71 -1.36 3.36
CA THR A 228 -12.12 -1.07 3.03
C THR A 228 -13.10 -1.58 4.09
N ARG A 229 -12.83 -2.73 4.70
CA ARG A 229 -13.73 -3.31 5.69
C ARG A 229 -13.60 -2.66 7.07
N LEU A 230 -12.38 -2.39 7.51
CA LEU A 230 -12.10 -1.87 8.85
C LEU A 230 -12.05 -0.35 8.94
N GLY A 231 -11.84 0.36 7.83
CA GLY A 231 -11.88 1.81 7.78
C GLY A 231 -13.30 2.41 7.73
N ARG A 232 -14.34 1.57 7.81
CA ARG A 232 -15.76 1.98 7.86
C ARG A 232 -16.31 2.04 9.29
N VAL A 233 -15.52 1.63 10.27
CA VAL A 233 -15.86 1.64 11.69
C VAL A 233 -15.21 2.84 12.36
#